data_6be58722d4c5f9640cff57cb1786c500
#
_entry.id   6be58722d4c5f9640cff57cb1786c500
#
_cell.length_a   1.000
_cell.length_b   1.000
_cell.length_c   1.000
_cell.angle_alpha   90.00
_cell.angle_beta   90.00
_cell.angle_gamma   90.00
#
_symmetry.space_group_name_H-M   'P 1'
#
loop_
_entity.id
_entity.type
_entity.pdbx_description
1 polymer ?
#
loop_
_entity_poly.entity_id
_entity_poly.type
_entity_poly.pdbx_seq_one_letter_code
_entity_poly.pdbx_strand_id
1 'polypeptide(L)'
;MLELKNVCLSYGKLEVLKNISLRLARGERIALMGPSGCGKTSLLRVSAGLQKPYSGSVINSAERTAMVFQEPRLLPWLSAEDNVKLTIPAGAKTSSPPVNWLERLGIAEAAKKRPDELSGGMQQRVALARALAYEADLLLLDEPFKALDAGTKENVIKTISGSTDAAIILVTHDAGEAAALGCRVIELDTFGL
;
A
#
# COMPACT_ATOMS: atom_id res chain seq x y z
N MET A 1 16.76 -1.29 -3.49
CA MET A 1 15.45 -0.78 -3.91
C MET A 1 15.05 0.47 -3.12
N LEU A 2 14.72 0.34 -1.84
CA LEU A 2 14.48 1.44 -0.93
C LEU A 2 15.48 1.40 0.22
N GLU A 3 16.08 2.53 0.58
CA GLU A 3 16.98 2.64 1.71
C GLU A 3 16.68 3.93 2.49
N LEU A 4 16.43 3.77 3.77
CA LEU A 4 16.26 4.82 4.76
C LEU A 4 17.48 4.81 5.67
N LYS A 5 18.14 5.95 5.88
CA LYS A 5 19.33 6.08 6.75
C LYS A 5 19.08 7.18 7.78
N ASN A 6 19.05 6.80 9.05
CA ASN A 6 18.93 7.68 10.20
C ASN A 6 17.80 8.70 10.05
N VAL A 7 16.66 8.24 9.52
CA VAL A 7 15.50 9.09 9.22
C VAL A 7 14.82 9.53 10.49
N CYS A 8 14.64 10.85 10.66
CA CYS A 8 13.86 11.44 11.73
C CYS A 8 12.76 12.32 11.16
N LEU A 9 11.57 12.23 11.75
CA LEU A 9 10.39 13.01 11.35
C LEU A 9 9.65 13.55 12.57
N SER A 10 9.26 14.83 12.50
CA SER A 10 8.44 15.48 13.53
C SER A 10 7.25 16.21 12.91
N TYR A 11 6.15 16.26 13.65
CA TYR A 11 5.01 17.13 13.38
C TYR A 11 4.93 18.18 14.49
N GLY A 12 5.41 19.38 14.20
CA GLY A 12 5.60 20.41 15.21
C GLY A 12 6.60 19.95 16.28
N LYS A 13 6.15 19.85 17.54
CA LYS A 13 6.98 19.37 18.66
C LYS A 13 6.96 17.85 18.87
N LEU A 14 6.09 17.13 18.17
CA LEU A 14 5.97 15.68 18.31
C LEU A 14 6.94 14.99 17.35
N GLU A 15 7.97 14.36 17.89
CA GLU A 15 8.85 13.50 17.13
C GLU A 15 8.19 12.12 16.95
N VAL A 16 8.02 11.72 15.68
CA VAL A 16 7.28 10.51 15.29
C VAL A 16 8.23 9.41 14.80
N LEU A 17 9.28 9.77 14.07
CA LEU A 17 10.32 8.84 13.66
C LEU A 17 11.64 9.31 14.23
N LYS A 18 12.37 8.38 14.88
CA LYS A 18 13.65 8.64 15.54
C LYS A 18 14.71 7.71 15.00
N ASN A 19 15.64 8.27 14.22
CA ASN A 19 16.83 7.55 13.73
C ASN A 19 16.50 6.21 13.03
N ILE A 20 15.42 6.19 12.24
CA ILE A 20 14.97 4.97 11.55
C ILE A 20 15.92 4.65 10.40
N SER A 21 16.45 3.43 10.40
CA SER A 21 17.23 2.89 9.29
C SER A 21 16.61 1.59 8.80
N LEU A 22 16.23 1.55 7.53
CA LEU A 22 15.53 0.42 6.91
C LEU A 22 16.05 0.19 5.50
N ARG A 23 16.27 -1.05 5.13
CA ARG A 23 16.60 -1.43 3.76
C ARG A 23 15.62 -2.46 3.24
N LEU A 24 15.15 -2.24 2.01
CA LEU A 24 14.25 -3.15 1.29
C LEU A 24 14.87 -3.46 -0.08
N ALA A 25 15.10 -4.73 -0.35
CA ALA A 25 15.61 -5.21 -1.64
C ALA A 25 14.46 -5.31 -2.68
N ARG A 26 14.79 -5.53 -3.94
CA ARG A 26 13.79 -5.83 -4.98
C ARG A 26 13.07 -7.13 -4.64
N GLY A 27 11.75 -7.16 -4.79
CA GLY A 27 10.92 -8.33 -4.48
C GLY A 27 10.83 -8.70 -2.99
N GLU A 28 11.57 -8.02 -2.11
CA GLU A 28 11.48 -8.26 -0.67
C GLU A 28 10.14 -7.72 -0.14
N ARG A 29 9.54 -8.49 0.78
CA ARG A 29 8.29 -8.12 1.44
C ARG A 29 8.51 -8.00 2.94
N ILE A 30 8.16 -6.85 3.50
CA ILE A 30 8.24 -6.61 4.94
C ILE A 30 6.89 -6.16 5.48
N ALA A 31 6.60 -6.52 6.72
CA ALA A 31 5.45 -6.05 7.46
C ALA A 31 5.92 -5.20 8.64
N LEU A 32 5.46 -3.96 8.71
CA LEU A 32 5.67 -3.08 9.85
C LEU A 32 4.54 -3.28 10.85
N MET A 33 4.88 -3.79 12.01
CA MET A 33 3.97 -4.00 13.12
C MET A 33 4.34 -3.08 14.29
N GLY A 34 3.45 -2.94 15.26
CA GLY A 34 3.68 -2.10 16.45
C GLY A 34 2.44 -1.32 16.87
N PRO A 35 2.48 -0.62 18.00
CA PRO A 35 1.32 0.07 18.56
C PRO A 35 0.79 1.20 17.65
N SER A 36 -0.46 1.61 17.87
CA SER A 36 -1.03 2.76 17.17
C SER A 36 -0.24 4.02 17.52
N GLY A 37 0.04 4.87 16.52
CA GLY A 37 0.78 6.11 16.70
C GLY A 37 2.31 5.98 16.72
N CYS A 38 2.90 4.79 16.64
CA CYS A 38 4.38 4.63 16.61
C CYS A 38 5.05 5.07 15.29
N GLY A 39 4.29 5.59 14.31
CA GLY A 39 4.86 6.18 13.10
C GLY A 39 4.80 5.34 11.83
N LYS A 40 4.14 4.16 11.82
CA LYS A 40 4.06 3.26 10.64
C LYS A 40 3.60 3.97 9.37
N THR A 41 2.45 4.64 9.42
CA THR A 41 1.92 5.45 8.31
C THR A 41 2.89 6.56 7.89
N SER A 42 3.55 7.21 8.84
CA SER A 42 4.54 8.25 8.57
C SER A 42 5.76 7.67 7.84
N LEU A 43 6.19 6.48 8.24
CA LEU A 43 7.30 5.78 7.57
C LEU A 43 6.94 5.42 6.13
N LEU A 44 5.70 4.95 5.87
CA LEU A 44 5.21 4.73 4.49
C LEU A 44 5.20 6.03 3.68
N ARG A 45 4.71 7.15 4.25
CA ARG A 45 4.69 8.45 3.55
C ARG A 45 6.08 8.97 3.22
N VAL A 46 7.04 8.78 4.13
CA VAL A 46 8.45 9.11 3.88
C VAL A 46 9.03 8.21 2.78
N SER A 47 8.74 6.91 2.80
CA SER A 47 9.17 5.95 1.79
C SER A 47 8.58 6.25 0.40
N ALA A 48 7.34 6.77 0.35
CA ALA A 48 6.68 7.21 -0.87
C ALA A 48 7.15 8.58 -1.40
N GLY A 49 8.00 9.30 -0.65
CA GLY A 49 8.38 10.67 -0.97
C GLY A 49 7.28 11.71 -0.73
N LEU A 50 6.18 11.32 -0.09
CA LEU A 50 5.04 12.21 0.23
C LEU A 50 5.31 13.10 1.45
N GLN A 51 6.31 12.74 2.24
CA GLN A 51 6.73 13.47 3.44
C GLN A 51 8.26 13.54 3.48
N LYS A 52 8.83 14.74 3.67
CA LYS A 52 10.27 14.90 3.86
C LYS A 52 10.62 14.72 5.33
N PRO A 53 11.63 13.90 5.67
CA PRO A 53 12.20 13.85 7.01
C PRO A 53 12.98 15.16 7.28
N TYR A 54 13.12 15.54 8.54
CA TYR A 54 13.94 16.70 8.91
C TYR A 54 15.44 16.34 8.99
N SER A 55 15.75 15.05 9.19
CA SER A 55 17.12 14.55 9.13
C SER A 55 17.15 13.13 8.57
N GLY A 56 18.37 12.69 8.19
CA GLY A 56 18.58 11.42 7.51
C GLY A 56 18.40 11.51 5.99
N SER A 57 18.44 10.36 5.33
CA SER A 57 18.28 10.27 3.89
C SER A 57 17.35 9.14 3.48
N VAL A 58 16.64 9.35 2.37
CA VAL A 58 15.77 8.37 1.73
C VAL A 58 16.23 8.19 0.29
N ILE A 59 16.58 6.97 -0.07
CA ILE A 59 16.94 6.59 -1.43
C ILE A 59 15.90 5.60 -1.90
N ASN A 60 15.06 6.01 -2.85
CA ASN A 60 14.09 5.14 -3.52
C ASN A 60 14.47 5.05 -4.99
N SER A 61 14.90 3.86 -5.44
CA SER A 61 15.26 3.57 -6.82
C SER A 61 14.17 2.79 -7.57
N ALA A 62 12.94 2.77 -7.06
CA ALA A 62 11.78 2.27 -7.79
C ALA A 62 11.43 3.25 -8.91
N GLU A 63 11.19 2.74 -10.12
CA GLU A 63 10.68 3.58 -11.22
C GLU A 63 9.22 3.96 -10.96
N ARG A 64 8.45 3.01 -10.39
CA ARG A 64 7.04 3.18 -10.07
C ARG A 64 6.77 2.79 -8.63
N THR A 65 6.23 3.72 -7.86
CA THR A 65 5.80 3.49 -6.48
C THR A 65 4.30 3.70 -6.38
N ALA A 66 3.58 2.73 -5.83
CA ALA A 66 2.15 2.86 -5.50
C ALA A 66 1.95 2.81 -4.00
N MET A 67 1.00 3.60 -3.49
CA MET A 67 0.59 3.59 -2.09
C MET A 67 -0.92 3.41 -1.98
N VAL A 68 -1.32 2.40 -1.22
CA VAL A 68 -2.69 2.21 -0.76
C VAL A 68 -2.79 2.76 0.65
N PHE A 69 -3.62 3.78 0.83
CA PHE A 69 -3.84 4.44 2.11
C PHE A 69 -4.89 3.68 2.93
N GLN A 70 -4.90 3.89 4.23
CA GLN A 70 -5.94 3.37 5.13
C GLN A 70 -7.35 3.81 4.69
N GLU A 71 -7.49 5.06 4.22
CA GLU A 71 -8.67 5.55 3.53
C GLU A 71 -8.50 5.33 2.02
N PRO A 72 -9.47 4.78 1.28
CA PRO A 72 -9.32 4.40 -0.13
C PRO A 72 -8.95 5.54 -1.09
N ARG A 73 -9.29 6.78 -0.77
CA ARG A 73 -9.00 8.00 -1.57
C ARG A 73 -9.36 7.84 -3.04
N LEU A 74 -10.55 7.33 -3.30
CA LEU A 74 -11.10 7.25 -4.64
C LEU A 74 -11.56 8.62 -5.12
N LEU A 75 -11.52 8.85 -6.44
CA LEU A 75 -12.08 10.04 -7.04
C LEU A 75 -13.61 9.89 -7.07
N PRO A 76 -14.37 10.73 -6.35
CA PRO A 76 -15.79 10.50 -6.11
C PRO A 76 -16.66 10.65 -7.36
N TRP A 77 -16.18 11.37 -8.37
CA TRP A 77 -16.90 11.57 -9.65
C TRP A 77 -16.61 10.50 -10.71
N LEU A 78 -15.70 9.57 -10.44
CA LEU A 78 -15.36 8.47 -11.34
C LEU A 78 -15.99 7.16 -10.87
N SER A 79 -16.32 6.28 -11.83
CA SER A 79 -16.70 4.90 -11.53
C SER A 79 -15.53 4.10 -10.93
N ALA A 80 -15.78 2.92 -10.37
CA ALA A 80 -14.75 2.02 -9.89
C ALA A 80 -13.74 1.67 -11.01
N GLU A 81 -14.24 1.34 -12.20
CA GLU A 81 -13.41 1.04 -13.37
C GLU A 81 -12.57 2.25 -13.81
N ASP A 82 -13.16 3.45 -13.86
CA ASP A 82 -12.43 4.65 -14.25
C ASP A 82 -11.39 5.06 -13.21
N ASN A 83 -11.64 4.83 -11.92
CA ASN A 83 -10.64 4.98 -10.87
C ASN A 83 -9.42 4.09 -11.10
N VAL A 84 -9.62 2.84 -11.51
CA VAL A 84 -8.50 1.92 -11.85
C VAL A 84 -7.81 2.36 -13.14
N LYS A 85 -8.57 2.71 -14.17
CA LYS A 85 -8.06 3.13 -15.48
C LYS A 85 -7.13 4.36 -15.38
N LEU A 86 -7.40 5.26 -14.44
CA LEU A 86 -6.64 6.49 -14.26
C LEU A 86 -5.16 6.25 -13.96
N THR A 87 -4.81 5.15 -13.32
CA THR A 87 -3.43 4.85 -12.94
C THR A 87 -2.64 4.13 -14.04
N ILE A 88 -3.31 3.70 -15.11
CA ILE A 88 -2.68 3.00 -16.22
C ILE A 88 -2.05 4.06 -17.14
N PRO A 89 -0.73 4.06 -17.36
CA PRO A 89 -0.08 5.01 -18.25
C PRO A 89 -0.64 4.95 -19.68
N ALA A 90 -0.85 6.10 -20.30
CA ALA A 90 -1.31 6.15 -21.68
C ALA A 90 -0.31 5.43 -22.61
N GLY A 91 -0.80 4.47 -23.41
CA GLY A 91 0.03 3.68 -24.31
C GLY A 91 0.79 2.52 -23.65
N ALA A 92 0.66 2.30 -22.35
CA ALA A 92 1.18 1.12 -21.71
C ALA A 92 0.44 -0.12 -22.24
N LYS A 93 1.18 -1.14 -22.66
CA LYS A 93 0.63 -2.49 -22.87
C LYS A 93 0.43 -3.10 -21.48
N THR A 94 -0.68 -2.76 -20.83
CA THR A 94 -1.02 -3.30 -19.52
C THR A 94 -1.24 -4.79 -19.61
N SER A 95 -0.80 -5.53 -18.60
CA SER A 95 -1.01 -6.97 -18.49
C SER A 95 -2.50 -7.34 -18.41
N SER A 96 -3.38 -6.41 -17.98
CA SER A 96 -4.80 -6.66 -17.84
C SER A 96 -5.65 -5.38 -17.92
N PRO A 97 -6.83 -5.43 -18.57
CA PRO A 97 -7.81 -4.34 -18.52
C PRO A 97 -8.25 -3.98 -17.09
N PRO A 98 -8.72 -2.74 -16.83
CA PRO A 98 -9.15 -2.31 -15.50
C PRO A 98 -10.21 -3.24 -14.87
N VAL A 99 -11.18 -3.69 -15.67
CA VAL A 99 -12.26 -4.58 -15.21
C VAL A 99 -11.75 -5.93 -14.71
N ASN A 100 -10.68 -6.46 -15.28
CA ASN A 100 -10.09 -7.73 -14.85
C ASN A 100 -9.48 -7.62 -13.45
N TRP A 101 -8.95 -6.45 -13.07
CA TRP A 101 -8.47 -6.22 -11.70
C TRP A 101 -9.63 -6.19 -10.70
N LEU A 102 -10.76 -5.59 -11.08
CA LEU A 102 -11.98 -5.63 -10.27
C LEU A 102 -12.53 -7.05 -10.14
N GLU A 103 -12.50 -7.84 -11.21
CA GLU A 103 -12.91 -9.24 -11.21
C GLU A 103 -12.03 -10.10 -10.28
N ARG A 104 -10.69 -10.01 -10.40
CA ARG A 104 -9.73 -10.71 -9.52
C ARG A 104 -9.94 -10.38 -8.04
N LEU A 105 -10.39 -9.16 -7.75
CA LEU A 105 -10.67 -8.69 -6.39
C LEU A 105 -12.14 -8.90 -5.98
N GLY A 106 -12.94 -9.61 -6.80
CA GLY A 106 -14.32 -10.01 -6.48
C GLY A 106 -15.30 -8.84 -6.41
N ILE A 107 -15.16 -7.85 -7.29
CA ILE A 107 -16.05 -6.67 -7.38
C ILE A 107 -16.36 -6.26 -8.84
N ALA A 108 -16.35 -7.18 -9.79
CA ALA A 108 -16.63 -6.89 -11.20
C ALA A 108 -18.00 -6.23 -11.40
N GLU A 109 -19.01 -6.66 -10.63
CA GLU A 109 -20.38 -6.13 -10.66
C GLU A 109 -20.48 -4.65 -10.25
N ALA A 110 -19.45 -4.14 -9.57
CA ALA A 110 -19.37 -2.76 -9.13
C ALA A 110 -18.61 -1.85 -10.10
N ALA A 111 -18.15 -2.35 -11.25
CA ALA A 111 -17.27 -1.61 -12.18
C ALA A 111 -17.82 -0.23 -12.57
N LYS A 112 -19.13 -0.11 -12.75
CA LYS A 112 -19.80 1.14 -13.16
C LYS A 112 -20.30 1.99 -11.99
N LYS A 113 -20.20 1.51 -10.74
CA LYS A 113 -20.62 2.24 -9.54
C LYS A 113 -19.61 3.31 -9.16
N ARG A 114 -20.10 4.40 -8.58
CA ARG A 114 -19.28 5.46 -7.98
C ARG A 114 -18.95 5.13 -6.52
N PRO A 115 -17.94 5.79 -5.92
CA PRO A 115 -17.52 5.51 -4.54
C PRO A 115 -18.63 5.60 -3.50
N ASP A 116 -19.59 6.51 -3.63
CA ASP A 116 -20.75 6.66 -2.74
C ASP A 116 -21.76 5.51 -2.82
N GLU A 117 -21.72 4.71 -3.90
CA GLU A 117 -22.54 3.50 -4.10
C GLU A 117 -21.82 2.22 -3.64
N LEU A 118 -20.58 2.32 -3.13
CA LEU A 118 -19.73 1.20 -2.73
C LEU A 118 -19.63 1.10 -1.21
N SER A 119 -19.66 -0.12 -0.67
CA SER A 119 -19.28 -0.36 0.72
C SER A 119 -17.80 -0.01 0.96
N GLY A 120 -17.40 0.25 2.21
CA GLY A 120 -16.01 0.55 2.56
C GLY A 120 -15.03 -0.54 2.10
N GLY A 121 -15.41 -1.81 2.23
CA GLY A 121 -14.60 -2.94 1.74
C GLY A 121 -14.52 -3.00 0.20
N MET A 122 -15.57 -2.60 -0.52
CA MET A 122 -15.51 -2.48 -1.98
C MET A 122 -14.61 -1.31 -2.40
N GLN A 123 -14.73 -0.16 -1.74
CA GLN A 123 -13.85 0.99 -2.00
C GLN A 123 -12.38 0.63 -1.78
N GLN A 124 -12.08 -0.11 -0.71
CA GLN A 124 -10.71 -0.58 -0.42
C GLN A 124 -10.20 -1.52 -1.53
N ARG A 125 -11.04 -2.42 -2.04
CA ARG A 125 -10.68 -3.31 -3.16
C ARG A 125 -10.46 -2.52 -4.46
N VAL A 126 -11.21 -1.45 -4.72
CA VAL A 126 -10.95 -0.55 -5.86
C VAL A 126 -9.59 0.15 -5.70
N ALA A 127 -9.24 0.61 -4.49
CA ALA A 127 -7.94 1.23 -4.24
C ALA A 127 -6.78 0.23 -4.45
N LEU A 128 -6.95 -1.03 -4.04
CA LEU A 128 -6.00 -2.11 -4.33
C LEU A 128 -5.91 -2.43 -5.82
N ALA A 129 -7.05 -2.53 -6.52
CA ALA A 129 -7.09 -2.71 -7.98
C ALA A 129 -6.30 -1.63 -8.70
N ARG A 130 -6.45 -0.38 -8.28
CA ARG A 130 -5.75 0.79 -8.78
C ARG A 130 -4.23 0.67 -8.62
N ALA A 131 -3.78 0.24 -7.44
CA ALA A 131 -2.36 0.07 -7.14
C ALA A 131 -1.73 -1.10 -7.93
N LEU A 132 -2.46 -2.22 -8.07
CA LEU A 132 -2.01 -3.39 -8.85
C LEU A 132 -1.98 -3.10 -10.36
N ALA A 133 -2.98 -2.38 -10.88
CA ALA A 133 -3.04 -2.00 -12.29
C ALA A 133 -1.93 -1.02 -12.71
N TYR A 134 -1.34 -0.30 -11.76
CA TYR A 134 -0.19 0.59 -11.98
C TYR A 134 1.12 -0.18 -12.21
N GLU A 135 1.16 -1.48 -11.87
CA GLU A 135 2.34 -2.36 -12.02
C GLU A 135 3.59 -1.74 -11.36
N ALA A 136 3.45 -1.31 -10.10
CA ALA A 136 4.51 -0.68 -9.35
C ALA A 136 5.65 -1.65 -9.00
N ASP A 137 6.89 -1.13 -8.93
CA ASP A 137 8.06 -1.86 -8.42
C ASP A 137 8.11 -1.87 -6.88
N LEU A 138 7.51 -0.84 -6.28
CA LEU A 138 7.36 -0.70 -4.82
C LEU A 138 5.89 -0.46 -4.48
N LEU A 139 5.33 -1.34 -3.67
CA LEU A 139 3.94 -1.28 -3.20
C LEU A 139 3.91 -1.01 -1.69
N LEU A 140 3.32 0.09 -1.31
CA LEU A 140 3.19 0.54 0.08
C LEU A 140 1.72 0.38 0.50
N LEU A 141 1.46 -0.46 1.50
CA LEU A 141 0.12 -0.85 1.93
C LEU A 141 -0.12 -0.44 3.38
N ASP A 142 -1.03 0.50 3.62
CA ASP A 142 -1.37 1.01 4.96
C ASP A 142 -2.70 0.42 5.43
N GLU A 143 -2.68 -0.61 6.29
CA GLU A 143 -3.84 -1.36 6.80
C GLU A 143 -4.85 -1.78 5.69
N PRO A 144 -4.39 -2.37 4.56
CA PRO A 144 -5.20 -2.51 3.35
C PRO A 144 -6.37 -3.49 3.49
N PHE A 145 -6.39 -4.31 4.54
CA PHE A 145 -7.38 -5.38 4.73
C PHE A 145 -8.38 -5.09 5.85
N LYS A 146 -8.27 -3.96 6.55
CA LYS A 146 -9.05 -3.63 7.76
C LYS A 146 -10.58 -3.66 7.55
N ALA A 147 -11.05 -3.29 6.37
CA ALA A 147 -12.48 -3.22 6.04
C ALA A 147 -13.02 -4.50 5.37
N LEU A 148 -12.23 -5.60 5.34
CA LEU A 148 -12.56 -6.83 4.64
C LEU A 148 -12.95 -7.94 5.63
N ASP A 149 -13.96 -8.73 5.27
CA ASP A 149 -14.25 -10.00 5.95
C ASP A 149 -13.17 -11.05 5.65
N ALA A 150 -13.12 -12.13 6.44
CA ALA A 150 -12.05 -13.12 6.36
C ALA A 150 -11.92 -13.78 4.97
N GLY A 151 -13.03 -14.16 4.33
CA GLY A 151 -13.00 -14.82 3.02
C GLY A 151 -12.54 -13.87 1.91
N THR A 152 -13.04 -12.64 1.92
CA THR A 152 -12.60 -11.59 0.99
C THR A 152 -11.11 -11.26 1.19
N LYS A 153 -10.66 -11.14 2.44
CA LYS A 153 -9.26 -10.89 2.79
C LYS A 153 -8.33 -11.95 2.19
N GLU A 154 -8.65 -13.22 2.37
CA GLU A 154 -7.85 -14.34 1.84
C GLU A 154 -7.72 -14.27 0.31
N ASN A 155 -8.83 -14.02 -0.40
CA ASN A 155 -8.81 -13.86 -1.86
C ASN A 155 -7.95 -12.68 -2.31
N VAL A 156 -8.07 -11.53 -1.64
CA VAL A 156 -7.28 -10.32 -1.96
C VAL A 156 -5.79 -10.56 -1.73
N ILE A 157 -5.40 -11.20 -0.62
CA ILE A 157 -4.00 -11.56 -0.32
C ILE A 157 -3.43 -12.49 -1.40
N LYS A 158 -4.19 -13.52 -1.80
CA LYS A 158 -3.80 -14.44 -2.89
C LYS A 158 -3.63 -13.67 -4.21
N THR A 159 -4.55 -12.75 -4.50
CA THR A 159 -4.47 -11.90 -5.71
C THR A 159 -3.21 -11.04 -5.70
N ILE A 160 -2.89 -10.37 -4.60
CA ILE A 160 -1.66 -9.56 -4.49
C ILE A 160 -0.43 -10.45 -4.68
N SER A 161 -0.36 -11.58 -3.96
CA SER A 161 0.80 -12.48 -4.00
C SER A 161 1.06 -13.08 -5.39
N GLY A 162 0.00 -13.37 -6.14
CA GLY A 162 0.09 -13.97 -7.48
C GLY A 162 0.17 -12.95 -8.64
N SER A 163 0.02 -11.66 -8.36
CA SER A 163 -0.08 -10.63 -9.41
C SER A 163 1.11 -9.69 -9.48
N THR A 164 2.04 -9.72 -8.53
CA THR A 164 3.16 -8.77 -8.51
C THR A 164 4.41 -9.34 -7.84
N ASP A 165 5.56 -9.07 -8.45
CA ASP A 165 6.89 -9.28 -7.87
C ASP A 165 7.45 -8.01 -7.23
N ALA A 166 6.62 -7.01 -7.03
CA ALA A 166 6.99 -5.76 -6.38
C ALA A 166 7.60 -6.00 -4.99
N ALA A 167 8.51 -5.13 -4.60
CA ALA A 167 8.85 -5.00 -3.18
C ALA A 167 7.65 -4.44 -2.42
N ILE A 168 7.33 -4.98 -1.24
CA ILE A 168 6.13 -4.60 -0.48
C ILE A 168 6.52 -4.13 0.93
N ILE A 169 5.98 -3.00 1.35
CA ILE A 169 5.90 -2.63 2.77
C ILE A 169 4.43 -2.66 3.17
N LEU A 170 4.08 -3.60 4.03
CA LEU A 170 2.75 -3.75 4.61
C LEU A 170 2.73 -3.17 6.02
N VAL A 171 1.82 -2.28 6.32
CA VAL A 171 1.45 -1.92 7.70
C VAL A 171 0.22 -2.73 8.08
N THR A 172 0.34 -3.51 9.14
CA THR A 172 -0.77 -4.30 9.68
C THR A 172 -0.59 -4.55 11.17
N HIS A 173 -1.67 -4.92 11.84
CA HIS A 173 -1.68 -5.43 13.21
C HIS A 173 -1.91 -6.95 13.27
N ASP A 174 -2.12 -7.59 12.12
CA ASP A 174 -2.45 -9.02 12.00
C ASP A 174 -1.23 -9.79 11.46
N ALA A 175 -0.62 -10.60 12.31
CA ALA A 175 0.51 -11.46 11.94
C ALA A 175 0.14 -12.49 10.86
N GLY A 176 -1.14 -12.90 10.80
CA GLY A 176 -1.64 -13.79 9.75
C GLY A 176 -1.60 -13.13 8.37
N GLU A 177 -1.91 -11.84 8.27
CA GLU A 177 -1.79 -11.07 7.01
C GLU A 177 -0.33 -10.98 6.55
N ALA A 178 0.59 -10.70 7.49
CA ALA A 178 2.02 -10.65 7.21
C ALA A 178 2.54 -12.01 6.71
N ALA A 179 2.18 -13.08 7.38
CA ALA A 179 2.57 -14.45 7.01
C ALA A 179 2.00 -14.86 5.65
N ALA A 180 0.71 -14.58 5.40
CA ALA A 180 0.03 -14.94 4.15
C ALA A 180 0.60 -14.19 2.92
N LEU A 181 1.13 -12.97 3.09
CA LEU A 181 1.87 -12.24 2.07
C LEU A 181 3.35 -12.62 1.98
N GLY A 182 3.86 -13.49 2.86
CA GLY A 182 5.28 -13.85 2.92
C GLY A 182 6.19 -12.71 3.38
N CYS A 183 5.69 -11.83 4.24
CA CYS A 183 6.44 -10.69 4.74
C CYS A 183 7.35 -11.07 5.91
N ARG A 184 8.58 -10.55 5.91
CA ARG A 184 9.42 -10.50 7.11
C ARG A 184 8.87 -9.41 8.05
N VAL A 185 8.58 -9.77 9.29
CA VAL A 185 8.03 -8.83 10.28
C VAL A 185 9.15 -7.96 10.85
N ILE A 186 8.85 -6.67 10.98
CA ILE A 186 9.68 -5.67 11.66
C ILE A 186 8.78 -4.96 12.68
N GLU A 187 9.16 -5.07 13.96
CA GLU A 187 8.47 -4.36 15.02
C GLU A 187 8.98 -2.91 15.09
N LEU A 188 8.04 -1.98 14.99
CA LEU A 188 8.30 -0.56 15.18
C LEU A 188 7.75 -0.17 16.55
N ASP A 189 8.61 0.21 17.46
CA ASP A 189 8.20 0.72 18.77
C ASP A 189 8.09 2.25 18.78
N THR A 190 7.70 2.82 19.92
CA THR A 190 7.57 4.28 20.10
C THR A 190 8.92 5.03 20.05
N PHE A 191 10.02 4.32 19.95
CA PHE A 191 11.38 4.90 19.99
C PHE A 191 12.20 4.59 18.74
N GLY A 192 11.68 3.78 17.82
CA GLY A 192 12.38 3.44 16.56
C GLY A 192 12.34 1.94 16.23
N LEU A 193 13.21 1.53 15.33
CA LEU A 193 13.47 0.14 14.95
C LEU A 193 14.54 -0.47 15.84
#